data_ab19afbe8211312d64fd6349bdb1e4b1
#
_entry.id   ab19afbe8211312d64fd6349bdb1e4b1
#
_cell.length_a   1.000
_cell.length_b   1.000
_cell.length_c   1.000
_cell.angle_alpha   90.00
_cell.angle_beta   90.00
_cell.angle_gamma   90.00
#
_symmetry.space_group_name_H-M   'P 1'
#
loop_
_entity.id
_entity.type
_entity.pdbx_description
1 polymer ?
#
loop_
_entity_poly.entity_id
_entity_poly.type
_entity_poly.pdbx_seq_one_letter_code
_entity_poly.pdbx_strand_id
1 'polypeptide(L)'
;MADNPSGLVIETYKLTKIYQNRQIALNDVTLSIEPGSVLGLLGPNGAGKTTFLRLVLGLHRPTAGWVKLFGKTMSPNAADLRRRMGYIPTNPQFPAGMTPITYLDYVARLFGLTSDSRKPRLASLIRAVDLLPVSGEPIAGFSNGMTSRLAVAASLINEPDLLIWDEPTHGLDPEARRSMLELIKRLSREKSLIVSSHNLSDVDEVCNHAAVLSRGQLIYNGSLQDLKGRMRRNHYELDLEGDQKAITKATAAIKNMTEFKTVSLKQRRLELRLNDDSTNTSALANVFMTLADSKVTLVSIRSVGQQTEQAFLDLVEKEESRGFARAYQVEEAA
;
A
#
# COMPACT_ATOMS: atom_id res chain seq x y z
N MET A 1 20.96 22.33 -6.77
CA MET A 1 19.56 21.94 -6.54
C MET A 1 18.74 22.66 -7.58
N ALA A 2 18.44 22.00 -8.69
CA ALA A 2 17.74 22.64 -9.81
C ALA A 2 16.25 22.69 -9.50
N ASP A 3 15.66 23.83 -9.79
CA ASP A 3 14.27 24.23 -9.68
C ASP A 3 13.23 23.11 -9.67
N ASN A 4 12.75 22.76 -8.48
CA ASN A 4 11.51 22.00 -8.30
C ASN A 4 10.49 22.99 -7.67
N PRO A 5 9.77 23.79 -8.49
CA PRO A 5 8.89 24.84 -8.01
C PRO A 5 7.70 24.31 -7.19
N SER A 6 7.31 23.04 -7.36
CA SER A 6 6.26 22.39 -6.57
C SER A 6 6.78 21.76 -5.27
N GLY A 7 8.09 21.56 -5.12
CA GLY A 7 8.69 20.81 -4.02
C GLY A 7 8.36 19.32 -4.00
N LEU A 8 7.53 18.83 -4.93
CA LEU A 8 7.02 17.45 -4.96
C LEU A 8 8.03 16.47 -5.57
N VAL A 9 8.09 15.25 -5.04
CA VAL A 9 8.89 14.17 -5.63
C VAL A 9 8.20 13.58 -6.85
N ILE A 10 6.90 13.35 -6.74
CA ILE A 10 6.06 12.86 -7.85
C ILE A 10 4.82 13.73 -7.94
N GLU A 11 4.43 14.03 -9.16
CA GLU A 11 3.18 14.70 -9.48
C GLU A 11 2.59 14.04 -10.74
N THR A 12 1.34 13.58 -10.65
CA THR A 12 0.58 13.06 -11.79
C THR A 12 -0.68 13.87 -11.98
N TYR A 13 -1.07 14.10 -13.22
CA TYR A 13 -2.29 14.83 -13.55
C TYR A 13 -3.07 14.09 -14.62
N LYS A 14 -4.30 13.70 -14.28
CA LYS A 14 -5.24 13.00 -15.17
C LYS A 14 -4.60 11.82 -15.89
N LEU A 15 -3.73 11.10 -15.17
CA LEU A 15 -2.90 10.06 -15.75
C LEU A 15 -3.77 8.88 -16.21
N THR A 16 -3.80 8.68 -17.53
CA THR A 16 -4.63 7.67 -18.17
C THR A 16 -3.78 6.73 -19.00
N LYS A 17 -4.05 5.43 -18.93
CA LYS A 17 -3.42 4.40 -19.73
C LYS A 17 -4.43 3.43 -20.30
N ILE A 18 -4.50 3.38 -21.63
CA ILE A 18 -5.29 2.42 -22.39
C ILE A 18 -4.31 1.56 -23.19
N TYR A 19 -4.42 0.26 -23.09
CA TYR A 19 -3.65 -0.67 -23.89
C TYR A 19 -4.33 -0.95 -25.25
N GLN A 20 -3.59 -1.53 -26.18
CA GLN A 20 -4.05 -1.75 -27.58
C GLN A 20 -5.35 -2.57 -27.69
N ASN A 21 -5.61 -3.45 -26.72
CA ASN A 21 -6.87 -4.23 -26.59
C ASN A 21 -8.05 -3.41 -26.04
N ARG A 22 -7.94 -2.10 -25.98
CA ARG A 22 -8.89 -1.17 -25.38
C ARG A 22 -9.10 -1.36 -23.87
N GLN A 23 -8.24 -2.11 -23.20
CA GLN A 23 -8.28 -2.25 -21.76
C GLN A 23 -7.80 -0.96 -21.11
N ILE A 24 -8.68 -0.33 -20.32
CA ILE A 24 -8.35 0.83 -19.51
C ILE A 24 -7.66 0.32 -18.24
N ALA A 25 -6.35 0.55 -18.15
CA ALA A 25 -5.55 0.13 -17.01
C ALA A 25 -5.44 1.22 -15.94
N LEU A 26 -5.50 2.49 -16.35
CA LEU A 26 -5.63 3.66 -15.48
C LEU A 26 -6.54 4.69 -16.14
N ASN A 27 -7.33 5.38 -15.32
CA ASN A 27 -8.26 6.40 -15.74
C ASN A 27 -8.22 7.60 -14.80
N ASP A 28 -7.75 8.74 -15.28
CA ASP A 28 -7.74 10.04 -14.60
C ASP A 28 -7.11 10.02 -13.18
N VAL A 29 -5.93 9.41 -13.04
CA VAL A 29 -5.22 9.34 -11.75
C VAL A 29 -4.42 10.61 -11.52
N THR A 30 -4.85 11.41 -10.54
CA THR A 30 -4.15 12.62 -10.09
C THR A 30 -3.65 12.40 -8.68
N LEU A 31 -2.31 12.43 -8.49
CA LEU A 31 -1.62 12.12 -7.25
C LEU A 31 -0.37 12.98 -7.10
N SER A 32 -0.13 13.44 -5.88
CA SER A 32 1.08 14.19 -5.51
C SER A 32 1.77 13.53 -4.31
N ILE A 33 3.10 13.43 -4.36
CA ILE A 33 3.91 12.81 -3.30
C ILE A 33 4.99 13.80 -2.87
N GLU A 34 5.00 14.12 -1.58
CA GLU A 34 5.97 15.01 -0.96
C GLU A 34 7.30 14.31 -0.68
N PRO A 35 8.42 15.05 -0.59
CA PRO A 35 9.70 14.52 -0.15
C PRO A 35 9.60 13.87 1.24
N GLY A 36 10.28 12.73 1.43
CA GLY A 36 10.27 11.99 2.69
C GLY A 36 8.97 11.22 2.97
N SER A 37 7.99 11.27 2.07
CA SER A 37 6.76 10.47 2.21
C SER A 37 7.01 9.00 1.91
N VAL A 38 6.35 8.15 2.67
CA VAL A 38 6.27 6.69 2.44
C VAL A 38 4.84 6.37 2.01
N LEU A 39 4.65 6.26 0.71
CA LEU A 39 3.34 6.00 0.12
C LEU A 39 3.08 4.51 -0.04
N GLY A 40 2.02 4.00 0.57
CA GLY A 40 1.43 2.70 0.26
C GLY A 40 0.49 2.80 -0.93
N LEU A 41 0.85 2.20 -2.06
CA LEU A 41 -0.01 2.08 -3.22
C LEU A 41 -0.82 0.79 -3.13
N LEU A 42 -2.06 0.91 -2.67
CA LEU A 42 -2.95 -0.21 -2.37
C LEU A 42 -3.92 -0.49 -3.51
N GLY A 43 -4.37 -1.73 -3.61
CA GLY A 43 -5.43 -2.14 -4.54
C GLY A 43 -5.41 -3.64 -4.80
N PRO A 44 -6.54 -4.22 -5.20
CA PRO A 44 -6.60 -5.63 -5.61
C PRO A 44 -5.72 -5.91 -6.82
N ASN A 45 -5.56 -7.20 -7.14
CA ASN A 45 -4.88 -7.59 -8.37
C ASN A 45 -5.65 -7.05 -9.59
N GLY A 46 -4.93 -6.47 -10.55
CA GLY A 46 -5.55 -5.82 -11.71
C GLY A 46 -6.04 -4.39 -11.48
N ALA A 47 -5.88 -3.81 -10.28
CA ALA A 47 -6.30 -2.43 -9.99
C ALA A 47 -5.52 -1.34 -10.76
N GLY A 48 -4.39 -1.68 -11.39
CA GLY A 48 -3.57 -0.73 -12.14
C GLY A 48 -2.26 -0.32 -11.44
N LYS A 49 -1.93 -0.87 -10.24
CA LYS A 49 -0.74 -0.51 -9.46
C LYS A 49 0.56 -0.58 -10.28
N THR A 50 0.88 -1.75 -10.83
CA THR A 50 2.08 -1.94 -11.67
C THR A 50 2.07 -1.05 -12.92
N THR A 51 0.90 -0.79 -13.52
CA THR A 51 0.79 0.15 -14.65
C THR A 51 1.13 1.57 -14.22
N PHE A 52 0.61 2.02 -13.06
CA PHE A 52 0.95 3.32 -12.49
C PHE A 52 2.46 3.45 -12.25
N LEU A 53 3.08 2.47 -11.60
CA LEU A 53 4.52 2.46 -11.34
C LEU A 53 5.33 2.49 -12.64
N ARG A 54 4.94 1.73 -13.66
CA ARG A 54 5.62 1.74 -14.97
C ARG A 54 5.53 3.08 -15.70
N LEU A 55 4.43 3.81 -15.54
CA LEU A 55 4.29 5.18 -16.06
C LEU A 55 5.18 6.15 -15.29
N VAL A 56 5.23 6.06 -13.97
CA VAL A 56 6.12 6.86 -13.12
C VAL A 56 7.59 6.62 -13.47
N LEU A 57 7.97 5.37 -13.73
CA LEU A 57 9.32 4.99 -14.18
C LEU A 57 9.64 5.40 -15.62
N GLY A 58 8.64 5.86 -16.37
CA GLY A 58 8.80 6.19 -17.81
C GLY A 58 9.03 4.95 -18.68
N LEU A 59 8.69 3.75 -18.21
CA LEU A 59 8.75 2.49 -18.97
C LEU A 59 7.60 2.41 -19.99
N HIS A 60 6.49 3.11 -19.71
CA HIS A 60 5.37 3.27 -20.61
C HIS A 60 5.06 4.74 -20.82
N ARG A 61 4.47 5.06 -22.00
CA ARG A 61 3.92 6.39 -22.25
C ARG A 61 2.47 6.41 -21.79
N PRO A 62 2.00 7.49 -21.13
CA PRO A 62 0.59 7.67 -20.86
C PRO A 62 -0.19 7.84 -22.17
N THR A 63 -1.48 7.46 -22.16
CA THR A 63 -2.41 7.74 -23.25
C THR A 63 -2.93 9.18 -23.17
N ALA A 64 -3.15 9.67 -21.93
CA ALA A 64 -3.47 11.05 -21.62
C ALA A 64 -2.90 11.43 -20.25
N GLY A 65 -2.83 12.73 -19.96
CA GLY A 65 -2.21 13.24 -18.74
C GLY A 65 -0.68 13.21 -18.79
N TRP A 66 -0.06 13.44 -17.63
CA TRP A 66 1.39 13.49 -17.51
C TRP A 66 1.88 13.05 -16.11
N VAL A 67 3.17 12.75 -16.06
CA VAL A 67 3.92 12.47 -14.83
C VAL A 67 5.09 13.43 -14.77
N LYS A 68 5.29 14.09 -13.62
CA LYS A 68 6.52 14.80 -13.28
C LYS A 68 7.22 14.13 -12.11
N LEU A 69 8.54 14.08 -12.18
CA LEU A 69 9.42 13.65 -11.12
C LEU A 69 10.40 14.78 -10.83
N PHE A 70 10.48 15.15 -9.54
CA PHE A 70 11.35 16.23 -9.10
C PHE A 70 11.14 17.53 -9.92
N GLY A 71 9.86 17.85 -10.26
CA GLY A 71 9.47 18.99 -11.08
C GLY A 71 9.66 18.84 -12.59
N LYS A 72 10.28 17.76 -13.09
CA LYS A 72 10.55 17.52 -14.52
C LYS A 72 9.62 16.47 -15.09
N THR A 73 9.12 16.69 -16.32
CA THR A 73 8.24 15.73 -16.99
C THR A 73 8.95 14.42 -17.31
N MET A 74 8.35 13.30 -16.88
CA MET A 74 8.85 11.97 -17.18
C MET A 74 8.56 11.58 -18.63
N SER A 75 9.57 11.01 -19.26
CA SER A 75 9.46 10.44 -20.62
C SER A 75 10.36 9.21 -20.75
N PRO A 76 10.22 8.39 -21.79
CA PRO A 76 11.12 7.27 -22.05
C PRO A 76 12.59 7.68 -22.18
N ASN A 77 12.86 8.91 -22.57
CA ASN A 77 14.22 9.45 -22.75
C ASN A 77 14.79 10.12 -21.49
N ALA A 78 14.03 10.23 -20.39
CA ALA A 78 14.46 10.85 -19.15
C ALA A 78 15.38 9.93 -18.32
N ALA A 79 16.56 9.59 -18.86
CA ALA A 79 17.54 8.75 -18.19
C ALA A 79 18.11 9.41 -16.92
N ASP A 80 18.24 10.72 -16.91
CA ASP A 80 18.67 11.53 -15.75
C ASP A 80 17.73 11.38 -14.57
N LEU A 81 16.42 11.37 -14.80
CA LEU A 81 15.45 11.13 -13.75
C LEU A 81 15.52 9.69 -13.22
N ARG A 82 15.65 8.71 -14.11
CA ARG A 82 15.79 7.30 -13.69
C ARG A 82 17.04 7.02 -12.87
N ARG A 83 18.11 7.78 -13.07
CA ARG A 83 19.31 7.70 -12.25
C ARG A 83 19.08 8.06 -10.77
N ARG A 84 18.02 8.80 -10.50
CA ARG A 84 17.61 9.21 -9.14
C ARG A 84 16.60 8.26 -8.50
N MET A 85 16.27 7.16 -9.18
CA MET A 85 15.28 6.18 -8.71
C MET A 85 15.91 4.82 -8.49
N GLY A 86 15.43 4.09 -7.46
CA GLY A 86 15.66 2.68 -7.26
C GLY A 86 14.35 1.91 -7.43
N TYR A 87 14.36 0.86 -8.25
CA TYR A 87 13.17 0.09 -8.56
C TYR A 87 13.32 -1.39 -8.25
N ILE A 88 12.30 -1.97 -7.62
CA ILE A 88 12.14 -3.41 -7.44
C ILE A 88 10.84 -3.83 -8.12
N PRO A 89 10.87 -4.71 -9.12
CA PRO A 89 9.66 -5.31 -9.70
C PRO A 89 9.08 -6.39 -8.76
N THR A 90 7.81 -6.74 -8.93
CA THR A 90 7.10 -7.78 -8.15
C THR A 90 7.86 -9.12 -8.12
N ASN A 91 8.44 -9.53 -9.25
CA ASN A 91 9.22 -10.76 -9.38
C ASN A 91 10.59 -10.42 -9.97
N PRO A 92 11.57 -10.02 -9.15
CA PRO A 92 12.90 -9.70 -9.63
C PRO A 92 13.60 -10.95 -10.20
N GLN A 93 14.14 -10.80 -11.40
CA GLN A 93 14.87 -11.86 -12.09
C GLN A 93 16.34 -11.47 -12.24
N PHE A 94 17.22 -12.40 -11.97
CA PHE A 94 18.66 -12.21 -12.05
C PHE A 94 19.30 -13.26 -12.97
N PRO A 95 20.42 -12.94 -13.62
CA PRO A 95 21.18 -13.94 -14.38
C PRO A 95 21.67 -15.07 -13.46
N ALA A 96 21.22 -16.28 -13.70
CA ALA A 96 21.43 -17.44 -12.83
C ALA A 96 22.92 -17.76 -12.55
N GLY A 97 23.79 -17.54 -13.52
CA GLY A 97 25.23 -17.80 -13.42
C GLY A 97 26.04 -16.68 -12.73
N MET A 98 25.42 -15.57 -12.36
CA MET A 98 26.10 -14.51 -11.62
C MET A 98 26.04 -14.76 -10.12
N THR A 99 26.99 -14.18 -9.39
CA THR A 99 26.95 -14.05 -7.92
C THR A 99 26.41 -12.66 -7.55
N PRO A 100 25.95 -12.42 -6.31
CA PRO A 100 25.56 -11.09 -5.85
C PRO A 100 26.61 -10.01 -6.11
N ILE A 101 27.88 -10.32 -5.83
CA ILE A 101 28.96 -9.37 -6.08
C ILE A 101 29.08 -9.03 -7.56
N THR A 102 29.10 -10.04 -8.43
CA THR A 102 29.28 -9.81 -9.88
C THR A 102 28.09 -9.09 -10.49
N TYR A 103 26.86 -9.39 -10.02
CA TYR A 103 25.66 -8.69 -10.47
C TYR A 103 25.65 -7.24 -10.02
N LEU A 104 25.90 -6.95 -8.74
CA LEU A 104 25.94 -5.58 -8.24
C LEU A 104 27.09 -4.77 -8.86
N ASP A 105 28.26 -5.39 -9.12
CA ASP A 105 29.36 -4.74 -9.84
C ASP A 105 28.94 -4.35 -11.26
N TYR A 106 28.25 -5.25 -11.95
CA TYR A 106 27.70 -4.98 -13.28
C TYR A 106 26.72 -3.79 -13.25
N VAL A 107 25.75 -3.78 -12.32
CA VAL A 107 24.79 -2.69 -12.18
C VAL A 107 25.48 -1.37 -11.85
N ALA A 108 26.44 -1.38 -10.93
CA ALA A 108 27.20 -0.19 -10.55
C ALA A 108 27.97 0.42 -11.73
N ARG A 109 28.54 -0.43 -12.61
CA ARG A 109 29.19 0.02 -13.86
C ARG A 109 28.19 0.68 -14.81
N LEU A 110 26.97 0.16 -14.93
CA LEU A 110 25.93 0.78 -15.77
C LEU A 110 25.56 2.18 -15.28
N PHE A 111 25.62 2.41 -13.97
CA PHE A 111 25.45 3.76 -13.38
C PHE A 111 26.70 4.64 -13.48
N GLY A 112 27.83 4.10 -13.96
CA GLY A 112 29.08 4.85 -14.15
C GLY A 112 29.91 5.03 -12.87
N LEU A 113 29.71 4.18 -11.83
CA LEU A 113 30.54 4.23 -10.62
C LEU A 113 31.97 3.82 -10.93
N THR A 114 32.93 4.60 -10.45
CA THR A 114 34.37 4.30 -10.57
C THR A 114 34.76 3.10 -9.69
N SER A 115 35.90 2.47 -9.97
CA SER A 115 36.38 1.33 -9.18
C SER A 115 36.47 1.65 -7.69
N ASP A 116 36.93 2.85 -7.36
CA ASP A 116 37.24 3.28 -6.00
C ASP A 116 35.97 3.52 -5.17
N SER A 117 34.90 4.06 -5.81
CA SER A 117 33.59 4.24 -5.18
C SER A 117 32.78 2.94 -5.14
N ARG A 118 32.93 2.10 -6.17
CA ARG A 118 32.12 0.90 -6.37
C ARG A 118 32.39 -0.18 -5.33
N LYS A 119 33.66 -0.54 -5.10
CA LYS A 119 34.04 -1.63 -4.17
C LYS A 119 33.50 -1.41 -2.75
N PRO A 120 33.72 -0.26 -2.09
CA PRO A 120 33.16 -0.01 -0.76
C PRO A 120 31.62 0.03 -0.78
N ARG A 121 31.02 0.56 -1.85
CA ARG A 121 29.56 0.58 -2.02
C ARG A 121 28.95 -0.80 -2.05
N LEU A 122 29.52 -1.71 -2.86
CA LEU A 122 29.08 -3.10 -2.94
C LEU A 122 29.18 -3.80 -1.58
N ALA A 123 30.33 -3.68 -0.91
CA ALA A 123 30.55 -4.29 0.39
C ALA A 123 29.53 -3.81 1.44
N SER A 124 29.24 -2.50 1.44
CA SER A 124 28.24 -1.91 2.33
C SER A 124 26.83 -2.45 2.05
N LEU A 125 26.41 -2.49 0.77
CA LEU A 125 25.07 -2.95 0.38
C LEU A 125 24.88 -4.44 0.67
N ILE A 126 25.83 -5.30 0.32
CA ILE A 126 25.77 -6.75 0.59
C ILE A 126 25.61 -7.01 2.09
N ARG A 127 26.34 -6.26 2.92
CA ARG A 127 26.23 -6.35 4.38
C ARG A 127 24.87 -5.85 4.88
N ALA A 128 24.40 -4.73 4.34
CA ALA A 128 23.15 -4.09 4.76
C ALA A 128 21.89 -4.96 4.49
N VAL A 129 21.98 -5.86 3.50
CA VAL A 129 20.90 -6.79 3.15
C VAL A 129 21.17 -8.23 3.60
N ASP A 130 22.17 -8.46 4.47
CA ASP A 130 22.51 -9.77 5.06
C ASP A 130 22.84 -10.87 4.01
N LEU A 131 23.47 -10.49 2.89
CA LEU A 131 23.90 -11.43 1.84
C LEU A 131 25.40 -11.74 1.86
N LEU A 132 26.12 -11.26 2.88
CA LEU A 132 27.57 -11.45 2.96
C LEU A 132 28.00 -12.94 2.92
N PRO A 133 27.33 -13.87 3.66
CA PRO A 133 27.74 -15.28 3.67
C PRO A 133 27.65 -15.95 2.29
N VAL A 134 26.72 -15.50 1.45
CA VAL A 134 26.43 -16.10 0.12
C VAL A 134 26.83 -15.20 -1.04
N SER A 135 27.61 -14.16 -0.76
CA SER A 135 27.95 -13.12 -1.74
C SER A 135 28.75 -13.62 -2.93
N GLY A 136 29.47 -14.76 -2.79
CA GLY A 136 30.22 -15.43 -3.82
C GLY A 136 29.51 -16.65 -4.44
N GLU A 137 28.30 -16.98 -4.00
CA GLU A 137 27.54 -18.12 -4.51
C GLU A 137 26.68 -17.76 -5.71
N PRO A 138 26.41 -18.69 -6.64
CA PRO A 138 25.52 -18.43 -7.78
C PRO A 138 24.09 -18.10 -7.33
N ILE A 139 23.50 -17.05 -7.91
CA ILE A 139 22.12 -16.60 -7.62
C ILE A 139 21.08 -17.69 -7.95
N ALA A 140 21.40 -18.64 -8.83
CA ALA A 140 20.53 -19.75 -9.17
C ALA A 140 20.01 -20.57 -7.96
N GLY A 141 20.77 -20.59 -6.86
CA GLY A 141 20.41 -21.29 -5.61
C GLY A 141 19.65 -20.44 -4.60
N PHE A 142 19.30 -19.21 -4.92
CA PHE A 142 18.71 -18.29 -3.95
C PHE A 142 17.24 -18.60 -3.66
N SER A 143 16.88 -18.49 -2.37
CA SER A 143 15.49 -18.44 -1.94
C SER A 143 14.81 -17.13 -2.39
N ASN A 144 13.48 -17.07 -2.33
CA ASN A 144 12.74 -15.84 -2.62
C ASN A 144 13.20 -14.68 -1.72
N GLY A 145 13.47 -14.95 -0.44
CA GLY A 145 13.97 -13.95 0.50
C GLY A 145 15.36 -13.42 0.11
N MET A 146 16.29 -14.30 -0.28
CA MET A 146 17.62 -13.89 -0.75
C MET A 146 17.55 -13.09 -2.06
N THR A 147 16.69 -13.52 -2.99
CA THR A 147 16.41 -12.82 -4.25
C THR A 147 15.86 -11.41 -4.01
N SER A 148 14.90 -11.27 -3.10
CA SER A 148 14.33 -9.96 -2.73
C SER A 148 15.36 -9.05 -2.05
N ARG A 149 16.21 -9.58 -1.17
CA ARG A 149 17.32 -8.83 -0.55
C ARG A 149 18.34 -8.34 -1.58
N LEU A 150 18.65 -9.16 -2.58
CA LEU A 150 19.53 -8.75 -3.68
C LEU A 150 18.89 -7.64 -4.53
N ALA A 151 17.57 -7.72 -4.77
CA ALA A 151 16.84 -6.67 -5.48
C ALA A 151 16.89 -5.33 -4.72
N VAL A 152 16.76 -5.37 -3.38
CA VAL A 152 16.95 -4.19 -2.54
C VAL A 152 18.35 -3.61 -2.71
N ALA A 153 19.43 -4.43 -2.59
CA ALA A 153 20.78 -3.96 -2.78
C ALA A 153 20.99 -3.31 -4.16
N ALA A 154 20.45 -3.94 -5.21
CA ALA A 154 20.52 -3.41 -6.57
C ALA A 154 19.76 -2.08 -6.72
N SER A 155 18.60 -1.94 -6.08
CA SER A 155 17.80 -0.70 -6.12
C SER A 155 18.47 0.48 -5.42
N LEU A 156 19.45 0.21 -4.55
CA LEU A 156 20.16 1.22 -3.77
C LEU A 156 21.54 1.60 -4.34
N ILE A 157 21.99 0.95 -5.40
CA ILE A 157 23.39 1.06 -5.89
C ILE A 157 23.76 2.50 -6.27
N ASN A 158 22.84 3.24 -6.85
CA ASN A 158 22.99 4.60 -7.37
C ASN A 158 22.62 5.71 -6.37
N GLU A 159 22.42 5.38 -5.10
CA GLU A 159 21.99 6.32 -4.06
C GLU A 159 20.71 7.11 -4.41
N PRO A 160 19.63 6.42 -4.75
CA PRO A 160 18.44 7.07 -5.27
C PRO A 160 17.79 8.00 -4.24
N ASP A 161 17.13 9.07 -4.73
CA ASP A 161 16.29 9.95 -3.93
C ASP A 161 14.88 9.36 -3.72
N LEU A 162 14.43 8.51 -4.66
CA LEU A 162 13.13 7.86 -4.66
C LEU A 162 13.27 6.35 -4.86
N LEU A 163 12.64 5.60 -3.98
CA LEU A 163 12.51 4.16 -4.10
C LEU A 163 11.09 3.79 -4.54
N ILE A 164 10.97 2.90 -5.51
CA ILE A 164 9.70 2.37 -6.03
C ILE A 164 9.77 0.86 -5.99
N TRP A 165 9.02 0.25 -5.07
CA TRP A 165 9.04 -1.19 -4.84
C TRP A 165 7.66 -1.77 -5.08
N ASP A 166 7.57 -2.64 -6.09
CA ASP A 166 6.33 -3.27 -6.52
C ASP A 166 6.17 -4.64 -5.85
N GLU A 167 5.26 -4.72 -4.86
CA GLU A 167 4.95 -5.92 -4.07
C GLU A 167 6.19 -6.56 -3.40
N PRO A 168 7.04 -5.83 -2.65
CA PRO A 168 8.34 -6.31 -2.19
C PRO A 168 8.27 -7.47 -1.20
N THR A 169 7.10 -7.71 -0.60
CA THR A 169 6.83 -8.81 0.37
C THR A 169 6.15 -10.01 -0.26
N HIS A 170 5.83 -9.93 -1.57
CA HIS A 170 5.11 -11.00 -2.27
C HIS A 170 5.91 -12.30 -2.31
N GLY A 171 5.26 -13.42 -1.94
CA GLY A 171 5.88 -14.74 -1.97
C GLY A 171 6.98 -14.99 -0.94
N LEU A 172 7.15 -14.10 0.04
CA LEU A 172 8.07 -14.28 1.16
C LEU A 172 7.41 -15.08 2.28
N ASP A 173 8.20 -15.92 2.94
CA ASP A 173 7.81 -16.53 4.21
C ASP A 173 7.71 -15.46 5.32
N PRO A 174 7.07 -15.79 6.48
CA PRO A 174 6.83 -14.79 7.53
C PRO A 174 8.09 -14.11 8.06
N GLU A 175 9.22 -14.83 8.15
CA GLU A 175 10.48 -14.28 8.66
C GLU A 175 11.13 -13.34 7.64
N ALA A 176 11.22 -13.74 6.38
CA ALA A 176 11.73 -12.92 5.30
C ALA A 176 10.86 -11.66 5.09
N ARG A 177 9.52 -11.80 5.21
CA ARG A 177 8.58 -10.66 5.14
C ARG A 177 8.86 -9.66 6.26
N ARG A 178 8.99 -10.11 7.51
CA ARG A 178 9.29 -9.25 8.66
C ARG A 178 10.61 -8.50 8.45
N SER A 179 11.65 -9.23 8.05
CA SER A 179 12.96 -8.65 7.74
C SER A 179 12.89 -7.58 6.64
N MET A 180 12.07 -7.81 5.59
CA MET A 180 11.84 -6.85 4.53
C MET A 180 11.13 -5.58 5.03
N LEU A 181 10.09 -5.71 5.85
CA LEU A 181 9.38 -4.57 6.43
C LEU A 181 10.28 -3.73 7.35
N GLU A 182 11.14 -4.38 8.15
CA GLU A 182 12.13 -3.67 8.96
C GLU A 182 13.15 -2.91 8.11
N LEU A 183 13.56 -3.48 6.97
CA LEU A 183 14.46 -2.83 6.02
C LEU A 183 13.79 -1.61 5.39
N ILE A 184 12.52 -1.72 4.99
CA ILE A 184 11.72 -0.61 4.49
C ILE A 184 11.65 0.52 5.53
N LYS A 185 11.35 0.21 6.79
CA LYS A 185 11.31 1.19 7.89
C LYS A 185 12.64 1.93 8.09
N ARG A 186 13.76 1.23 7.94
CA ARG A 186 15.08 1.88 8.04
C ARG A 186 15.32 2.87 6.90
N LEU A 187 15.01 2.46 5.67
CA LEU A 187 15.22 3.29 4.48
C LEU A 187 14.26 4.48 4.40
N SER A 188 13.03 4.32 4.91
CA SER A 188 12.00 5.36 4.89
C SER A 188 12.33 6.59 5.74
N ARG A 189 13.32 6.51 6.62
CA ARG A 189 13.78 7.65 7.43
C ARG A 189 14.55 8.69 6.61
N GLU A 190 15.13 8.29 5.51
CA GLU A 190 16.06 9.10 4.72
C GLU A 190 15.59 9.32 3.28
N LYS A 191 14.64 8.52 2.80
CA LYS A 191 14.27 8.47 1.39
C LYS A 191 12.75 8.51 1.20
N SER A 192 12.32 9.11 0.10
CA SER A 192 10.93 8.96 -0.36
C SER A 192 10.73 7.54 -0.90
N LEU A 193 9.60 6.93 -0.56
CA LEU A 193 9.34 5.54 -0.91
C LEU A 193 7.91 5.34 -1.42
N ILE A 194 7.74 4.57 -2.49
CA ILE A 194 6.47 3.99 -2.89
C ILE A 194 6.57 2.48 -2.71
N VAL A 195 5.66 1.92 -1.94
CA VAL A 195 5.49 0.48 -1.78
C VAL A 195 4.12 0.10 -2.29
N SER A 196 4.05 -0.68 -3.37
CA SER A 196 2.77 -1.27 -3.76
C SER A 196 2.51 -2.53 -2.93
N SER A 197 1.26 -2.72 -2.55
CA SER A 197 0.82 -3.95 -1.89
C SER A 197 -0.67 -4.18 -2.10
N HIS A 198 -1.07 -5.45 -2.10
CA HIS A 198 -2.46 -5.84 -1.93
C HIS A 198 -2.77 -6.15 -0.45
N ASN A 199 -1.75 -6.16 0.41
CA ASN A 199 -1.87 -6.42 1.84
C ASN A 199 -1.74 -5.12 2.63
N LEU A 200 -2.85 -4.70 3.22
CA LEU A 200 -2.89 -3.45 3.99
C LEU A 200 -2.06 -3.52 5.28
N SER A 201 -1.86 -4.72 5.88
CA SER A 201 -1.04 -4.83 7.10
C SER A 201 0.43 -4.49 6.84
N ASP A 202 0.97 -4.78 5.66
CA ASP A 202 2.33 -4.37 5.29
C ASP A 202 2.44 -2.85 5.18
N VAL A 203 1.46 -2.24 4.49
CA VAL A 203 1.39 -0.79 4.33
C VAL A 203 1.22 -0.10 5.68
N ASP A 204 0.38 -0.67 6.55
CA ASP A 204 0.15 -0.18 7.90
C ASP A 204 1.40 -0.13 8.76
N GLU A 205 2.29 -1.06 8.53
CA GLU A 205 3.53 -1.17 9.30
C GLU A 205 4.60 -0.17 8.87
N VAL A 206 4.63 0.24 7.59
CA VAL A 206 5.76 0.99 7.04
C VAL A 206 5.40 2.35 6.43
N CYS A 207 4.13 2.57 6.04
CA CYS A 207 3.70 3.77 5.32
C CYS A 207 3.04 4.81 6.23
N ASN A 208 3.12 6.07 5.84
CA ASN A 208 2.40 7.18 6.48
C ASN A 208 1.26 7.73 5.61
N HIS A 209 1.33 7.51 4.29
CA HIS A 209 0.32 7.87 3.31
C HIS A 209 -0.17 6.64 2.56
N ALA A 210 -1.41 6.69 2.09
CA ALA A 210 -2.01 5.64 1.28
C ALA A 210 -2.70 6.23 0.05
N ALA A 211 -2.49 5.59 -1.09
CA ALA A 211 -3.25 5.77 -2.31
C ALA A 211 -3.90 4.44 -2.68
N VAL A 212 -5.22 4.42 -2.82
CA VAL A 212 -5.96 3.21 -3.13
C VAL A 212 -6.45 3.25 -4.56
N LEU A 213 -6.02 2.28 -5.36
CA LEU A 213 -6.48 2.08 -6.73
C LEU A 213 -7.52 0.95 -6.78
N SER A 214 -8.60 1.17 -7.52
CA SER A 214 -9.54 0.13 -7.94
C SER A 214 -9.94 0.34 -9.39
N ARG A 215 -9.89 -0.73 -10.19
CA ARG A 215 -10.24 -0.73 -11.63
C ARG A 215 -9.63 0.45 -12.40
N GLY A 216 -8.39 0.78 -12.08
CA GLY A 216 -7.65 1.87 -12.73
C GLY A 216 -7.97 3.27 -12.23
N GLN A 217 -8.80 3.44 -11.21
CA GLN A 217 -9.16 4.73 -10.63
C GLN A 217 -8.58 4.91 -9.23
N LEU A 218 -8.26 6.14 -8.87
CA LEU A 218 -7.82 6.51 -7.53
C LEU A 218 -9.04 6.78 -6.65
N ILE A 219 -9.36 5.84 -5.75
CA ILE A 219 -10.54 5.93 -4.87
C ILE A 219 -10.24 6.56 -3.51
N TYR A 220 -8.96 6.58 -3.12
CA TYR A 220 -8.49 7.25 -1.91
C TYR A 220 -7.07 7.78 -2.11
N ASN A 221 -6.81 8.96 -1.56
CA ASN A 221 -5.48 9.53 -1.41
C ASN A 221 -5.45 10.36 -0.13
N GLY A 222 -4.56 10.04 0.79
CA GLY A 222 -4.47 10.76 2.06
C GLY A 222 -3.62 10.04 3.11
N SER A 223 -3.69 10.50 4.36
CA SER A 223 -2.96 9.88 5.45
C SER A 223 -3.48 8.47 5.73
N LEU A 224 -2.58 7.57 6.14
CA LEU A 224 -2.99 6.22 6.53
C LEU A 224 -3.85 6.23 7.80
N GLN A 225 -3.68 7.23 8.67
CA GLN A 225 -4.52 7.40 9.87
C GLN A 225 -5.97 7.73 9.50
N ASP A 226 -6.20 8.62 8.53
CA ASP A 226 -7.54 8.95 8.06
C ASP A 226 -8.21 7.78 7.36
N LEU A 227 -7.43 7.02 6.56
CA LEU A 227 -7.91 5.78 5.96
C LEU A 227 -8.43 4.83 7.06
N LYS A 228 -7.59 4.56 8.07
CA LYS A 228 -7.98 3.74 9.23
C LYS A 228 -9.17 4.32 10.01
N GLY A 229 -9.22 5.62 10.16
CA GLY A 229 -10.32 6.31 10.84
C GLY A 229 -11.66 6.09 10.13
N ARG A 230 -11.67 6.13 8.79
CA ARG A 230 -12.85 5.80 7.98
C ARG A 230 -13.27 4.34 8.10
N MET A 231 -12.31 3.44 8.35
CA MET A 231 -12.51 1.99 8.44
C MET A 231 -12.94 1.54 9.84
N ARG A 232 -12.50 2.22 10.92
CA ARG A 232 -12.72 1.80 12.31
C ARG A 232 -14.10 2.14 12.89
N ARG A 233 -14.86 3.01 12.25
CA ARG A 233 -15.98 3.69 12.94
C ARG A 233 -17.24 2.86 13.13
N ASN A 234 -17.40 1.72 12.47
CA ASN A 234 -18.74 1.13 12.33
C ASN A 234 -18.87 -0.34 12.75
N HIS A 235 -17.82 -1.00 13.26
CA HIS A 235 -17.89 -2.42 13.62
C HIS A 235 -17.41 -2.68 15.06
N TYR A 236 -18.24 -3.36 15.86
CA TYR A 236 -17.99 -3.67 17.27
C TYR A 236 -18.25 -5.13 17.54
N GLU A 237 -17.39 -5.75 18.35
CA GLU A 237 -17.61 -7.05 18.97
C GLU A 237 -17.81 -6.86 20.46
N LEU A 238 -18.89 -7.44 20.98
CA LEU A 238 -19.24 -7.46 22.39
C LEU A 238 -19.22 -8.91 22.87
N ASP A 239 -18.37 -9.23 23.85
CA ASP A 239 -18.42 -10.50 24.55
C ASP A 239 -19.45 -10.38 25.67
N LEU A 240 -20.44 -11.29 25.67
CA LEU A 240 -21.60 -11.25 26.56
C LEU A 240 -21.58 -12.44 27.53
N GLU A 241 -22.07 -12.20 28.75
CA GLU A 241 -22.26 -13.24 29.77
C GLU A 241 -23.70 -13.15 30.33
N GLY A 242 -24.32 -14.31 30.55
CA GLY A 242 -25.69 -14.42 31.07
C GLY A 242 -26.40 -15.65 30.52
N ASP A 243 -27.72 -15.71 30.82
CA ASP A 243 -28.59 -16.77 30.31
C ASP A 243 -28.70 -16.68 28.77
N GLN A 244 -28.62 -17.82 28.09
CA GLN A 244 -28.67 -17.88 26.63
C GLN A 244 -29.96 -17.32 26.06
N LYS A 245 -31.11 -17.51 26.73
CA LYS A 245 -32.41 -16.97 26.30
C LYS A 245 -32.43 -15.44 26.41
N ALA A 246 -31.82 -14.90 27.51
CA ALA A 246 -31.71 -13.46 27.70
C ALA A 246 -30.81 -12.82 26.62
N ILE A 247 -29.67 -13.43 26.31
CA ILE A 247 -28.78 -12.97 25.24
C ILE A 247 -29.48 -12.98 23.89
N THR A 248 -30.19 -14.06 23.56
CA THR A 248 -30.96 -14.16 22.30
C THR A 248 -32.04 -13.10 22.19
N LYS A 249 -32.79 -12.84 23.29
CA LYS A 249 -33.83 -11.82 23.36
C LYS A 249 -33.24 -10.42 23.18
N ALA A 250 -32.17 -10.09 23.87
CA ALA A 250 -31.46 -8.81 23.73
C ALA A 250 -30.94 -8.61 22.31
N THR A 251 -30.35 -9.66 21.71
CA THR A 251 -29.86 -9.62 20.33
C THR A 251 -31.01 -9.34 19.33
N ALA A 252 -32.19 -9.96 19.52
CA ALA A 252 -33.34 -9.72 18.66
C ALA A 252 -33.84 -8.27 18.78
N ALA A 253 -33.85 -7.69 19.97
CA ALA A 253 -34.17 -6.29 20.17
C ALA A 253 -33.19 -5.34 19.50
N ILE A 254 -31.87 -5.60 19.62
CA ILE A 254 -30.81 -4.82 18.99
C ILE A 254 -30.89 -4.94 17.45
N LYS A 255 -31.25 -6.10 16.92
CA LYS A 255 -31.39 -6.34 15.48
C LYS A 255 -32.49 -5.48 14.82
N ASN A 256 -33.49 -5.06 15.60
CA ASN A 256 -34.58 -4.21 15.14
C ASN A 256 -34.25 -2.71 15.19
N MET A 257 -33.07 -2.34 15.70
CA MET A 257 -32.62 -0.94 15.73
C MET A 257 -32.17 -0.50 14.34
N THR A 258 -32.58 0.70 13.94
CA THR A 258 -32.28 1.26 12.60
C THR A 258 -30.85 1.71 12.43
N GLU A 259 -30.11 1.87 13.53
CA GLU A 259 -28.73 2.32 13.58
C GLU A 259 -27.73 1.26 13.06
N PHE A 260 -28.15 -0.02 12.98
CA PHE A 260 -27.26 -1.12 12.62
C PHE A 260 -27.58 -1.68 11.22
N LYS A 261 -26.52 -1.80 10.42
CA LYS A 261 -26.58 -2.47 9.11
C LYS A 261 -26.63 -3.99 9.26
N THR A 262 -25.87 -4.53 10.20
CA THR A 262 -25.84 -5.97 10.51
C THR A 262 -25.66 -6.18 12.01
N VAL A 263 -26.39 -7.16 12.53
CA VAL A 263 -26.27 -7.67 13.92
C VAL A 263 -26.20 -9.17 13.85
N SER A 264 -25.12 -9.77 14.31
CA SER A 264 -24.95 -11.22 14.34
C SER A 264 -24.49 -11.69 15.72
N LEU A 265 -25.01 -12.83 16.16
CA LEU A 265 -24.62 -13.47 17.41
C LEU A 265 -23.97 -14.83 17.10
N LYS A 266 -22.71 -14.98 17.50
CA LYS A 266 -21.96 -16.23 17.44
C LYS A 266 -21.64 -16.70 18.84
N GLN A 267 -22.30 -17.73 19.31
CA GLN A 267 -22.23 -18.20 20.71
C GLN A 267 -22.58 -17.09 21.72
N ARG A 268 -21.61 -16.46 22.35
CA ARG A 268 -21.76 -15.35 23.31
C ARG A 268 -21.14 -14.05 22.81
N ARG A 269 -20.75 -13.99 21.53
CA ARG A 269 -20.15 -12.80 20.92
C ARG A 269 -21.17 -12.16 19.99
N LEU A 270 -21.53 -10.93 20.31
CA LEU A 270 -22.40 -10.08 19.50
C LEU A 270 -21.56 -9.19 18.60
N GLU A 271 -21.74 -9.35 17.30
CA GLU A 271 -21.09 -8.52 16.27
C GLU A 271 -22.09 -7.47 15.78
N LEU A 272 -21.72 -6.20 15.85
CA LEU A 272 -22.53 -5.05 15.48
C LEU A 272 -21.86 -4.26 14.38
N ARG A 273 -22.55 -3.96 13.30
CA ARG A 273 -22.10 -3.04 12.26
C ARG A 273 -23.09 -1.89 12.13
N LEU A 274 -22.63 -0.67 12.41
CA LEU A 274 -23.48 0.54 12.30
C LEU A 274 -23.67 0.96 10.85
N ASN A 275 -24.74 1.70 10.60
CA ASN A 275 -24.95 2.45 9.37
C ASN A 275 -23.97 3.64 9.30
N ASP A 276 -23.62 4.06 8.09
CA ASP A 276 -22.63 5.13 7.87
C ASP A 276 -23.02 6.49 8.46
N ASP A 277 -24.32 6.76 8.61
CA ASP A 277 -24.88 8.03 9.08
C ASP A 277 -25.18 8.03 10.59
N SER A 278 -24.97 6.90 11.29
CA SER A 278 -25.28 6.78 12.72
C SER A 278 -24.15 7.34 13.58
N THR A 279 -24.49 8.11 14.62
CA THR A 279 -23.53 8.51 15.65
C THR A 279 -23.22 7.31 16.55
N ASN A 280 -21.95 6.86 16.54
CA ASN A 280 -21.50 5.66 17.26
C ASN A 280 -21.88 5.69 18.75
N THR A 281 -21.81 6.85 19.39
CA THR A 281 -22.05 7.00 20.83
C THR A 281 -23.52 6.72 21.21
N SER A 282 -24.48 7.25 20.45
CA SER A 282 -25.89 7.05 20.73
C SER A 282 -26.34 5.61 20.43
N ALA A 283 -25.86 5.04 19.32
CA ALA A 283 -26.17 3.66 18.95
C ALA A 283 -25.65 2.67 20.00
N LEU A 284 -24.39 2.83 20.46
CA LEU A 284 -23.83 1.98 21.51
C LEU A 284 -24.52 2.17 22.85
N ALA A 285 -24.94 3.40 23.20
CA ALA A 285 -25.70 3.63 24.44
C ALA A 285 -27.03 2.86 24.43
N ASN A 286 -27.74 2.84 23.29
CA ASN A 286 -28.98 2.06 23.13
C ASN A 286 -28.74 0.55 23.29
N VAL A 287 -27.61 0.04 22.75
CA VAL A 287 -27.21 -1.36 22.94
C VAL A 287 -26.97 -1.66 24.42
N PHE A 288 -26.20 -0.81 25.12
CA PHE A 288 -25.89 -1.04 26.55
C PHE A 288 -27.15 -1.01 27.41
N MET A 289 -28.08 -0.11 27.16
CA MET A 289 -29.36 -0.09 27.86
C MET A 289 -30.16 -1.38 27.62
N THR A 290 -30.24 -1.83 26.35
CA THR A 290 -30.95 -3.07 26.00
C THR A 290 -30.34 -4.31 26.66
N LEU A 291 -29.02 -4.39 26.74
CA LEU A 291 -28.32 -5.47 27.45
C LEU A 291 -28.61 -5.44 28.95
N ALA A 292 -28.55 -4.25 29.57
CA ALA A 292 -28.84 -4.05 30.99
C ALA A 292 -30.30 -4.44 31.34
N ASP A 293 -31.28 -3.99 30.57
CA ASP A 293 -32.70 -4.33 30.73
C ASP A 293 -32.94 -5.85 30.60
N SER A 294 -32.17 -6.50 29.77
CA SER A 294 -32.24 -7.95 29.56
C SER A 294 -31.42 -8.75 30.59
N LYS A 295 -30.79 -8.10 31.57
CA LYS A 295 -29.90 -8.70 32.56
C LYS A 295 -28.74 -9.51 31.92
N VAL A 296 -28.22 -9.01 30.81
CA VAL A 296 -27.05 -9.56 30.13
C VAL A 296 -25.82 -8.72 30.50
N THR A 297 -24.78 -9.37 30.97
CA THR A 297 -23.53 -8.70 31.34
C THR A 297 -22.63 -8.52 30.13
N LEU A 298 -22.17 -7.28 29.90
CA LEU A 298 -21.12 -6.99 28.94
C LEU A 298 -19.77 -7.24 29.59
N VAL A 299 -19.02 -8.21 29.07
CA VAL A 299 -17.68 -8.58 29.56
C VAL A 299 -16.61 -7.72 28.90
N SER A 300 -16.70 -7.57 27.60
CA SER A 300 -15.76 -6.73 26.84
C SER A 300 -16.45 -6.11 25.63
N ILE A 301 -15.99 -4.92 25.26
CA ILE A 301 -16.27 -4.32 23.96
C ILE A 301 -14.99 -4.01 23.24
N ARG A 302 -14.90 -4.43 22.01
CA ARG A 302 -13.80 -4.09 21.10
C ARG A 302 -14.36 -3.44 19.88
N SER A 303 -13.81 -2.28 19.51
CA SER A 303 -13.95 -1.84 18.13
C SER A 303 -13.12 -2.81 17.31
N VAL A 304 -13.78 -3.69 16.61
CA VAL A 304 -13.13 -4.50 15.60
C VAL A 304 -12.95 -3.56 14.43
N GLY A 305 -11.76 -2.95 14.37
CA GLY A 305 -11.26 -2.70 13.06
C GLY A 305 -11.28 -4.09 12.42
N GLN A 306 -12.21 -4.33 11.48
CA GLN A 306 -12.14 -5.50 10.62
C GLN A 306 -10.67 -5.67 10.30
N GLN A 307 -10.22 -6.91 10.24
CA GLN A 307 -8.88 -7.17 9.70
C GLN A 307 -8.73 -6.21 8.57
N THR A 308 -7.72 -5.35 8.64
CA THR A 308 -7.54 -4.14 7.80
C THR A 308 -7.81 -4.41 6.31
N GLU A 309 -7.73 -5.67 5.95
CA GLU A 309 -8.01 -6.23 4.63
C GLU A 309 -9.51 -6.24 4.26
N GLN A 310 -10.41 -6.62 5.18
CA GLN A 310 -11.86 -6.67 4.89
C GLN A 310 -12.47 -5.27 4.80
N ALA A 311 -12.00 -4.34 5.62
CA ALA A 311 -12.44 -2.95 5.56
C ALA A 311 -11.89 -2.22 4.32
N PHE A 312 -10.72 -2.63 3.85
CA PHE A 312 -10.18 -2.22 2.56
C PHE A 312 -11.07 -2.75 1.42
N LEU A 313 -11.46 -4.02 1.46
CA LEU A 313 -12.39 -4.62 0.49
C LEU A 313 -13.76 -3.92 0.52
N ASP A 314 -14.30 -3.62 1.70
CA ASP A 314 -15.55 -2.88 1.85
C ASP A 314 -15.46 -1.44 1.28
N LEU A 315 -14.31 -0.76 1.45
CA LEU A 315 -14.08 0.55 0.83
C LEU A 315 -14.08 0.42 -0.70
N VAL A 316 -13.40 -0.59 -1.22
CA VAL A 316 -13.36 -0.87 -2.66
C VAL A 316 -14.75 -1.18 -3.19
N GLU A 317 -15.50 -2.09 -2.55
CA GLU A 317 -16.86 -2.44 -2.92
C GLU A 317 -17.82 -1.24 -2.85
N LYS A 318 -17.70 -0.41 -1.80
CA LYS A 318 -18.52 0.78 -1.62
C LYS A 318 -18.28 1.81 -2.72
N GLU A 319 -17.04 2.05 -3.10
CA GLU A 319 -16.71 2.96 -4.20
C GLU A 319 -17.11 2.35 -5.57
N GLU A 320 -17.00 1.03 -5.72
CA GLU A 320 -17.47 0.33 -6.92
C GLU A 320 -19.01 0.37 -7.06
N SER A 321 -19.76 0.21 -5.96
CA SER A 321 -21.22 0.26 -5.95
C SER A 321 -21.80 1.67 -6.19
N ARG A 322 -21.03 2.71 -5.85
CA ARG A 322 -21.39 4.11 -6.15
C ARG A 322 -21.30 4.44 -7.63
N GLY A 323 -20.84 3.47 -8.43
CA GLY A 323 -20.61 3.66 -9.86
C GLY A 323 -19.71 4.87 -10.10
N PHE A 324 -18.84 4.82 -11.06
CA PHE A 324 -17.82 5.83 -11.39
C PHE A 324 -18.34 7.30 -11.53
N ALA A 325 -19.35 7.68 -10.76
CA ALA A 325 -20.01 8.98 -10.78
C ALA A 325 -19.05 10.17 -10.51
N ARG A 326 -17.89 9.93 -9.90
CA ARG A 326 -16.88 10.99 -9.71
C ARG A 326 -16.10 11.35 -10.99
N ALA A 327 -16.14 10.52 -12.02
CA ALA A 327 -15.37 10.74 -13.24
C ALA A 327 -15.95 11.84 -14.16
N TYR A 328 -17.14 12.38 -13.84
CA TYR A 328 -17.85 13.34 -14.68
C TYR A 328 -18.36 14.59 -13.96
N GLN A 329 -17.82 14.96 -12.83
CA GLN A 329 -17.98 16.34 -12.36
C GLN A 329 -17.02 17.20 -13.18
N VAL A 330 -17.50 17.62 -14.34
CA VAL A 330 -16.95 18.78 -15.03
C VAL A 330 -17.16 19.96 -14.08
N GLU A 331 -16.10 20.51 -13.54
CA GLU A 331 -16.14 21.88 -13.03
C GLU A 331 -16.55 22.75 -14.23
N GLU A 332 -17.81 23.17 -14.26
CA GLU A 332 -18.22 24.33 -15.02
C GLU A 332 -17.43 25.50 -14.41
N ALA A 333 -16.33 25.84 -15.08
CA ALA A 333 -15.57 27.04 -14.80
C ALA A 333 -16.48 28.22 -15.15
N ALA A 334 -16.92 28.96 -14.14
CA ALA A 334 -17.47 30.30 -14.25
C ALA A 334 -16.35 31.30 -14.62
#